data_9ba7c62a5967067430b7f21a4601a1c5
#
_entry.id   9ba7c62a5967067430b7f21a4601a1c5
#
_cell.length_a   1.000
_cell.length_b   1.000
_cell.length_c   1.000
_cell.angle_alpha   90.00
_cell.angle_beta   90.00
_cell.angle_gamma   90.00
#
_symmetry.space_group_name_H-M   'P 1'
#
loop_
_entity.id
_entity.type
_entity.pdbx_description
1 polymer ?
#
loop_
_entity_poly.entity_id
_entity_poly.type
_entity_poly.pdbx_seq_one_letter_code
_entity_poly.pdbx_strand_id
1 'polypeptide(L)'
;MNRPRLFFASLATMTLVLTATAFRAPLASTIRTGSVASSTPMLEPRSGHTATLLPNGKVLIAGGMRRNQDFYKSAELFDPVTGKFQPTGDMSIGRVGQIAILLRSGKVLIAGGWIGHGPTDSAEFYDPGTGKFAVLPSKMTSKRGRPSATLLLDGDVLIAGGGDHDSPGGIASAEVFHTATFKFESVGPMHFPRVAHTATLLRDGRVLIVGGRGDELNAIAEIYDPQTRHFSDTGRLITARYKHTAGLLPDGRVLVAGGSDERDWSGNLTSAEIYDPKTGKFGAVSSLRDSRFKLPEEAVALASGKVLIAGGSKTVEVFDPATSRFAVASGEISGPWHFMTETKLADGTILLAGGYANNDQATAQTWIYKPE
;
A
#
# COMPACT_ATOMS: atom_id res chain seq x y z
N MET A 1 -6.23 60.73 -86.05
CA MET A 1 -5.18 61.04 -85.10
C MET A 1 -5.78 60.96 -83.76
N ASN A 2 -5.70 59.77 -83.15
CA ASN A 2 -6.30 59.49 -81.84
C ASN A 2 -5.18 59.39 -80.80
N ARG A 3 -5.30 60.16 -79.73
CA ARG A 3 -4.46 60.02 -78.55
C ARG A 3 -5.16 59.11 -77.53
N PRO A 4 -4.49 58.15 -76.88
CA PRO A 4 -5.11 57.34 -75.82
C PRO A 4 -5.02 58.05 -74.43
N ARG A 5 -6.10 57.97 -73.68
CA ARG A 5 -6.22 58.44 -72.32
C ARG A 5 -5.59 57.38 -71.36
N LEU A 6 -4.67 57.78 -70.48
CA LEU A 6 -4.12 57.04 -69.43
C LEU A 6 -5.09 57.06 -68.21
N PHE A 7 -5.52 55.89 -67.77
CA PHE A 7 -6.22 55.73 -66.52
C PHE A 7 -5.19 55.40 -65.39
N PHE A 8 -5.12 56.23 -64.37
CA PHE A 8 -4.41 55.93 -63.18
C PHE A 8 -5.32 55.08 -62.25
N ALA A 9 -4.94 53.85 -61.98
CA ALA A 9 -5.57 53.03 -60.92
C ALA A 9 -4.83 53.25 -59.57
N SER A 10 -5.56 53.79 -58.60
CA SER A 10 -5.08 53.95 -57.24
C SER A 10 -5.13 52.59 -56.51
N LEU A 11 -3.98 52.11 -56.16
CA LEU A 11 -3.84 50.87 -55.31
C LEU A 11 -3.95 51.25 -53.85
N ALA A 12 -5.11 50.98 -53.18
CA ALA A 12 -5.30 51.14 -51.76
C ALA A 12 -4.66 49.91 -51.02
N THR A 13 -3.56 50.14 -50.39
CA THR A 13 -2.91 49.15 -49.54
C THR A 13 -3.69 49.00 -48.21
N MET A 14 -4.42 47.90 -48.08
CA MET A 14 -5.14 47.53 -46.83
C MET A 14 -4.16 46.80 -45.92
N THR A 15 -3.68 47.49 -44.86
CA THR A 15 -2.81 46.89 -43.84
C THR A 15 -3.67 46.10 -42.89
N LEU A 16 -3.60 44.74 -42.96
CA LEU A 16 -4.25 43.83 -42.05
C LEU A 16 -3.45 43.77 -40.73
N VAL A 17 -3.91 44.39 -39.65
CA VAL A 17 -3.35 44.26 -38.34
C VAL A 17 -3.85 42.97 -37.73
N LEU A 18 -3.03 41.90 -37.77
CA LEU A 18 -3.27 40.67 -37.01
C LEU A 18 -2.94 40.92 -35.53
N THR A 19 -3.95 41.14 -34.70
CA THR A 19 -3.80 41.04 -33.24
C THR A 19 -3.67 39.59 -32.84
N ALA A 20 -2.44 39.11 -32.58
CA ALA A 20 -2.19 37.81 -31.99
C ALA A 20 -2.63 37.84 -30.51
N THR A 21 -3.82 37.35 -30.24
CA THR A 21 -4.22 36.99 -28.88
C THR A 21 -3.42 35.77 -28.47
N ALA A 22 -2.33 35.98 -27.70
CA ALA A 22 -1.60 34.91 -27.07
C ALA A 22 -2.56 34.20 -26.11
N PHE A 23 -3.06 33.02 -26.48
CA PHE A 23 -3.65 32.06 -25.57
C PHE A 23 -2.56 31.66 -24.58
N ARG A 24 -2.55 32.27 -23.38
CA ARG A 24 -1.80 31.71 -22.25
C ARG A 24 -2.46 30.39 -21.93
N ALA A 25 -1.78 29.28 -22.28
CA ALA A 25 -2.11 27.98 -21.73
C ALA A 25 -2.18 28.13 -20.20
N PRO A 26 -3.21 27.60 -19.53
CA PRO A 26 -3.25 27.61 -18.08
C PRO A 26 -1.96 26.97 -17.59
N LEU A 27 -1.23 27.66 -16.71
CA LEU A 27 -0.08 27.09 -16.01
C LEU A 27 -0.57 25.79 -15.42
N ALA A 28 0.00 24.66 -15.86
CA ALA A 28 -0.28 23.36 -15.28
C ALA A 28 -0.06 23.52 -13.77
N SER A 29 -1.12 23.38 -12.97
CA SER A 29 -1.01 23.46 -11.51
C SER A 29 -0.03 22.38 -11.10
N THR A 30 1.14 22.77 -10.62
CA THR A 30 2.12 21.82 -10.08
C THR A 30 1.48 21.12 -8.89
N ILE A 31 1.41 19.80 -8.94
CA ILE A 31 0.93 19.00 -7.81
C ILE A 31 1.90 19.28 -6.66
N ARG A 32 1.38 19.83 -5.57
CA ARG A 32 2.15 19.96 -4.33
C ARG A 32 2.36 18.59 -3.74
N THR A 33 3.57 18.26 -3.36
CA THR A 33 3.97 16.87 -3.08
C THR A 33 4.62 16.66 -1.73
N GLY A 34 4.97 17.71 -1.01
CA GLY A 34 5.70 17.58 0.26
C GLY A 34 7.15 17.14 0.08
N SER A 35 7.76 16.70 1.17
CA SER A 35 9.19 16.35 1.20
C SER A 35 9.48 15.13 2.06
N VAL A 36 10.54 14.37 1.71
CA VAL A 36 11.06 13.26 2.49
C VAL A 36 12.47 13.56 2.97
N ALA A 37 12.76 13.22 4.23
CA ALA A 37 14.08 13.38 4.84
C ALA A 37 14.42 12.19 5.72
N SER A 38 15.71 11.85 5.84
CA SER A 38 16.19 10.80 6.75
C SER A 38 15.82 11.11 8.20
N SER A 39 15.58 10.06 8.97
CA SER A 39 15.25 10.11 10.39
C SER A 39 16.18 9.20 11.20
N THR A 40 15.96 9.12 12.52
CA THR A 40 16.71 8.23 13.41
C THR A 40 16.51 6.77 12.98
N PRO A 41 17.55 5.97 12.83
CA PRO A 41 17.40 4.56 12.45
C PRO A 41 16.72 3.72 13.54
N MET A 42 16.08 2.64 13.13
CA MET A 42 15.62 1.57 14.01
C MET A 42 16.79 0.96 14.79
N LEU A 43 16.52 0.27 15.87
CA LEU A 43 17.53 -0.45 16.65
C LEU A 43 18.09 -1.65 15.88
N GLU A 44 17.24 -2.28 15.05
CA GLU A 44 17.63 -3.42 14.23
C GLU A 44 17.20 -3.24 12.77
N PRO A 45 18.03 -3.67 11.79
CA PRO A 45 17.65 -3.66 10.39
C PRO A 45 16.55 -4.68 10.12
N ARG A 46 15.42 -4.26 9.51
CA ARG A 46 14.23 -5.09 9.30
C ARG A 46 13.64 -4.92 7.91
N SER A 47 13.14 -6.02 7.35
CA SER A 47 12.25 -6.00 6.17
C SER A 47 11.09 -6.97 6.37
N GLY A 48 9.94 -6.70 5.75
CA GLY A 48 8.73 -7.51 5.93
C GLY A 48 8.24 -7.57 7.38
N HIS A 49 8.64 -6.59 8.18
CA HIS A 49 8.11 -6.30 9.52
C HIS A 49 6.75 -5.60 9.39
N THR A 50 6.07 -5.45 10.51
CA THR A 50 4.85 -4.63 10.59
C THR A 50 5.12 -3.34 11.37
N ALA A 51 4.40 -2.27 11.01
CA ALA A 51 4.43 -0.98 11.68
C ALA A 51 3.00 -0.52 11.96
N THR A 52 2.65 -0.35 13.24
CA THR A 52 1.28 -0.06 13.66
C THR A 52 1.26 1.16 14.57
N LEU A 53 0.52 2.20 14.18
CA LEU A 53 0.28 3.37 15.05
C LEU A 53 -0.59 2.96 16.24
N LEU A 54 -0.09 3.21 17.44
CA LEU A 54 -0.75 2.88 18.70
C LEU A 54 -1.61 4.07 19.21
N PRO A 55 -2.60 3.83 20.09
CA PRO A 55 -3.42 4.89 20.67
C PRO A 55 -2.64 5.96 21.43
N ASN A 56 -1.45 5.63 21.94
CA ASN A 56 -0.56 6.59 22.63
C ASN A 56 0.33 7.40 21.66
N GLY A 57 0.11 7.30 20.35
CA GLY A 57 0.85 8.01 19.31
C GLY A 57 2.20 7.41 18.94
N LYS A 58 2.69 6.37 19.61
CA LYS A 58 3.90 5.64 19.23
C LYS A 58 3.61 4.65 18.11
N VAL A 59 4.65 4.24 17.37
CA VAL A 59 4.53 3.21 16.34
C VAL A 59 5.21 1.94 16.82
N LEU A 60 4.44 0.85 16.87
CA LEU A 60 4.98 -0.50 17.13
C LEU A 60 5.59 -1.05 15.83
N ILE A 61 6.88 -1.36 15.87
CA ILE A 61 7.60 -2.10 14.83
C ILE A 61 7.81 -3.51 15.35
N ALA A 62 7.31 -4.54 14.66
CA ALA A 62 7.35 -5.91 15.15
C ALA A 62 7.78 -6.92 14.09
N GLY A 63 8.65 -7.86 14.48
CA GLY A 63 9.10 -8.95 13.61
C GLY A 63 9.94 -8.50 12.42
N GLY A 64 9.73 -9.18 11.29
CA GLY A 64 10.53 -8.99 10.09
C GLY A 64 11.77 -9.87 10.05
N MET A 65 12.64 -9.62 9.09
CA MET A 65 13.89 -10.36 8.91
C MET A 65 15.07 -9.41 8.65
N ARG A 66 16.24 -9.79 9.11
CA ARG A 66 17.51 -9.15 8.78
C ARG A 66 18.01 -9.57 7.40
N ARG A 67 17.95 -10.87 7.15
CA ARG A 67 18.28 -11.58 5.90
C ARG A 67 17.43 -12.83 5.81
N ASN A 68 17.50 -13.55 4.70
CA ASN A 68 16.70 -14.74 4.51
C ASN A 68 16.85 -15.74 5.68
N GLN A 69 15.72 -16.18 6.26
CA GLN A 69 15.58 -17.10 7.40
C GLN A 69 16.08 -16.61 8.77
N ASP A 70 16.50 -15.36 8.90
CA ASP A 70 16.84 -14.73 10.19
C ASP A 70 15.66 -13.85 10.64
N PHE A 71 14.64 -14.47 11.23
CA PHE A 71 13.38 -13.84 11.58
C PHE A 71 13.38 -13.32 13.02
N TYR A 72 13.04 -12.07 13.17
CA TYR A 72 13.00 -11.43 14.48
C TYR A 72 11.71 -11.76 15.25
N LYS A 73 11.88 -12.08 16.55
CA LYS A 73 10.81 -12.01 17.54
C LYS A 73 10.76 -10.65 18.24
N SER A 74 11.85 -9.88 18.18
CA SER A 74 11.96 -8.58 18.81
C SER A 74 11.00 -7.55 18.21
N ALA A 75 10.60 -6.60 19.06
CA ALA A 75 9.84 -5.43 18.67
C ALA A 75 10.42 -4.16 19.29
N GLU A 76 10.13 -3.03 18.67
CA GLU A 76 10.58 -1.72 19.10
C GLU A 76 9.47 -0.68 18.89
N LEU A 77 9.52 0.40 19.67
CA LEU A 77 8.59 1.51 19.60
C LEU A 77 9.29 2.75 19.08
N PHE A 78 8.75 3.32 18.01
CA PHE A 78 9.13 4.68 17.58
C PHE A 78 8.25 5.70 18.31
N ASP A 79 8.89 6.67 18.93
CA ASP A 79 8.24 7.80 19.59
C ASP A 79 8.39 9.05 18.71
N PRO A 80 7.31 9.51 18.04
CA PRO A 80 7.39 10.65 17.13
C PRO A 80 7.69 11.99 17.84
N VAL A 81 7.42 12.10 19.16
CA VAL A 81 7.72 13.31 19.93
C VAL A 81 9.24 13.49 20.12
N THR A 82 9.92 12.38 20.41
CA THR A 82 11.39 12.39 20.63
C THR A 82 12.18 12.04 19.38
N GLY A 83 11.53 11.47 18.35
CA GLY A 83 12.15 10.95 17.15
C GLY A 83 13.04 9.72 17.39
N LYS A 84 12.84 8.98 18.51
CA LYS A 84 13.71 7.87 18.91
C LYS A 84 13.00 6.53 18.92
N PHE A 85 13.76 5.48 18.69
CA PHE A 85 13.34 4.10 18.88
C PHE A 85 13.77 3.58 20.26
N GLN A 86 12.94 2.73 20.86
CA GLN A 86 13.22 2.04 22.11
C GLN A 86 12.72 0.60 22.05
N PRO A 87 13.38 -0.37 22.70
CA PRO A 87 12.90 -1.75 22.70
C PRO A 87 11.59 -1.85 23.48
N THR A 88 10.78 -2.85 23.12
CA THR A 88 9.60 -3.27 23.88
C THR A 88 9.64 -4.79 24.08
N GLY A 89 8.54 -5.41 24.51
CA GLY A 89 8.48 -6.87 24.67
C GLY A 89 8.72 -7.62 23.38
N ASP A 90 9.15 -8.86 23.47
CA ASP A 90 9.34 -9.79 22.36
C ASP A 90 8.06 -10.60 22.07
N MET A 91 7.81 -10.92 20.80
CA MET A 91 6.88 -11.97 20.40
C MET A 91 7.36 -13.35 20.90
N SER A 92 6.45 -14.32 21.01
CA SER A 92 6.81 -15.69 21.35
C SER A 92 7.70 -16.37 20.31
N ILE A 93 7.54 -15.98 19.03
CA ILE A 93 8.20 -16.60 17.88
C ILE A 93 8.58 -15.53 16.85
N GLY A 94 9.76 -15.69 16.25
CA GLY A 94 10.21 -14.82 15.15
C GLY A 94 9.40 -15.08 13.89
N ARG A 95 8.92 -14.00 13.24
CA ARG A 95 8.07 -14.09 12.06
C ARG A 95 8.28 -12.92 11.08
N VAL A 96 8.03 -13.18 9.78
CA VAL A 96 8.07 -12.19 8.70
C VAL A 96 6.81 -12.30 7.85
N GLY A 97 6.31 -11.18 7.33
CA GLY A 97 5.07 -11.16 6.54
C GLY A 97 3.84 -11.64 7.34
N GLN A 98 3.83 -11.38 8.64
CA GLN A 98 2.66 -11.48 9.51
C GLN A 98 1.73 -10.29 9.28
N ILE A 99 0.49 -10.40 9.69
CA ILE A 99 -0.41 -9.27 9.86
C ILE A 99 -0.21 -8.60 11.22
N ALA A 100 -0.51 -7.29 11.29
CA ALA A 100 -0.63 -6.53 12.53
C ALA A 100 -1.78 -5.54 12.42
N ILE A 101 -2.82 -5.72 13.21
CA ILE A 101 -4.04 -4.90 13.18
C ILE A 101 -4.31 -4.30 14.56
N LEU A 102 -4.39 -2.98 14.62
CA LEU A 102 -4.87 -2.29 15.84
C LEU A 102 -6.37 -2.52 15.99
N LEU A 103 -6.74 -3.20 17.06
CA LEU A 103 -8.13 -3.47 17.43
C LEU A 103 -8.77 -2.28 18.16
N ARG A 104 -10.09 -2.21 18.19
CA ARG A 104 -10.83 -1.18 18.95
C ARG A 104 -10.54 -1.19 20.45
N SER A 105 -10.07 -2.33 20.98
CA SER A 105 -9.60 -2.44 22.37
C SER A 105 -8.28 -1.71 22.65
N GLY A 106 -7.61 -1.21 21.60
CA GLY A 106 -6.27 -0.61 21.70
C GLY A 106 -5.12 -1.64 21.67
N LYS A 107 -5.40 -2.94 21.69
CA LYS A 107 -4.40 -3.99 21.49
C LYS A 107 -4.12 -4.20 20.01
N VAL A 108 -2.92 -4.72 19.69
CA VAL A 108 -2.56 -5.08 18.31
C VAL A 108 -2.62 -6.59 18.18
N LEU A 109 -3.45 -7.09 17.27
CA LEU A 109 -3.44 -8.49 16.85
C LEU A 109 -2.27 -8.73 15.90
N ILE A 110 -1.39 -9.67 16.23
CA ILE A 110 -0.33 -10.18 15.33
C ILE A 110 -0.69 -11.62 14.99
N ALA A 111 -0.80 -11.96 13.71
CA ALA A 111 -1.14 -13.33 13.32
C ALA A 111 -0.45 -13.77 12.02
N GLY A 112 -0.23 -15.07 11.88
CA GLY A 112 0.41 -15.66 10.70
C GLY A 112 1.85 -15.25 10.50
N GLY A 113 2.26 -15.24 9.26
CA GLY A 113 3.62 -14.98 8.82
C GLY A 113 4.43 -16.25 8.63
N TRP A 114 5.60 -16.09 8.04
CA TRP A 114 6.59 -17.14 7.88
C TRP A 114 7.48 -17.23 9.10
N ILE A 115 7.77 -18.43 9.55
CA ILE A 115 8.70 -18.77 10.63
C ILE A 115 9.76 -19.72 10.07
N GLY A 116 10.80 -20.09 10.84
CA GLY A 116 11.96 -20.81 10.32
C GLY A 116 11.68 -22.10 9.53
N HIS A 117 10.48 -22.67 9.62
CA HIS A 117 10.10 -23.93 8.96
C HIS A 117 8.75 -23.86 8.21
N GLY A 118 8.31 -22.67 7.82
CA GLY A 118 7.09 -22.47 7.01
C GLY A 118 6.15 -21.43 7.61
N PRO A 119 4.94 -21.28 7.07
CA PRO A 119 3.94 -20.38 7.62
C PRO A 119 3.32 -20.91 8.90
N THR A 120 2.78 -20.01 9.72
CA THR A 120 2.17 -20.35 11.01
C THR A 120 0.70 -19.99 11.08
N ASP A 121 -0.04 -20.71 11.93
CA ASP A 121 -1.42 -20.43 12.32
C ASP A 121 -1.53 -19.68 13.67
N SER A 122 -0.39 -19.40 14.31
CA SER A 122 -0.36 -18.78 15.63
C SER A 122 -0.68 -17.29 15.58
N ALA A 123 -1.28 -16.80 16.67
CA ALA A 123 -1.58 -15.39 16.87
C ALA A 123 -1.20 -14.93 18.28
N GLU A 124 -0.91 -13.65 18.42
CA GLU A 124 -0.53 -12.98 19.67
C GLU A 124 -1.19 -11.61 19.74
N PHE A 125 -1.42 -11.12 20.96
CA PHE A 125 -1.73 -9.70 21.18
C PHE A 125 -0.50 -8.97 21.71
N TYR A 126 -0.27 -7.78 21.18
CA TYR A 126 0.55 -6.79 21.86
C TYR A 126 -0.35 -5.84 22.65
N ASP A 127 -0.01 -5.62 23.91
CA ASP A 127 -0.71 -4.69 24.79
C ASP A 127 0.16 -3.43 25.02
N PRO A 128 -0.22 -2.27 24.43
CA PRO A 128 0.57 -1.04 24.56
C PRO A 128 0.66 -0.51 26.00
N GLY A 129 -0.31 -0.88 26.87
CA GLY A 129 -0.31 -0.46 28.27
C GLY A 129 0.75 -1.16 29.10
N THR A 130 1.11 -2.39 28.75
CA THR A 130 2.12 -3.19 29.46
C THR A 130 3.43 -3.35 28.68
N GLY A 131 3.41 -3.07 27.37
CA GLY A 131 4.53 -3.31 26.46
C GLY A 131 4.83 -4.79 26.23
N LYS A 132 3.86 -5.70 26.44
CA LYS A 132 4.07 -7.15 26.37
C LYS A 132 3.23 -7.81 25.29
N PHE A 133 3.77 -8.91 24.75
CA PHE A 133 3.04 -9.84 23.90
C PHE A 133 2.44 -10.98 24.74
N ALA A 134 1.28 -11.46 24.28
CA ALA A 134 0.61 -12.61 24.89
C ALA A 134 0.04 -13.51 23.78
N VAL A 135 0.42 -14.78 23.78
CA VAL A 135 -0.05 -15.78 22.81
C VAL A 135 -1.55 -16.00 22.98
N LEU A 136 -2.30 -16.02 21.89
CA LEU A 136 -3.69 -16.44 21.90
C LEU A 136 -3.78 -17.97 21.97
N PRO A 137 -4.68 -18.51 22.80
CA PRO A 137 -4.96 -19.96 22.81
C PRO A 137 -5.59 -20.45 21.50
N SER A 138 -6.41 -19.60 20.86
CA SER A 138 -7.02 -19.90 19.57
C SER A 138 -6.02 -19.69 18.44
N LYS A 139 -6.10 -20.54 17.44
CA LYS A 139 -5.29 -20.50 16.24
C LYS A 139 -6.13 -20.17 15.04
N MET A 140 -5.51 -19.63 14.01
CA MET A 140 -6.12 -19.52 12.69
C MET A 140 -6.51 -20.91 12.16
N THR A 141 -7.51 -20.93 11.29
CA THR A 141 -7.99 -22.19 10.69
C THR A 141 -7.03 -22.73 9.62
N SER A 142 -6.14 -21.88 9.11
CA SER A 142 -5.09 -22.24 8.15
C SER A 142 -3.77 -21.53 8.49
N LYS A 143 -2.65 -22.18 8.23
CA LYS A 143 -1.34 -21.54 8.26
C LYS A 143 -1.23 -20.57 7.09
N ARG A 144 -0.76 -19.34 7.35
CA ARG A 144 -0.73 -18.27 6.33
C ARG A 144 0.54 -17.44 6.45
N GLY A 145 1.32 -17.41 5.37
CA GLY A 145 2.39 -16.44 5.17
C GLY A 145 1.89 -15.30 4.28
N ARG A 146 2.03 -14.05 4.71
CA ARG A 146 1.56 -12.85 3.97
C ARG A 146 0.08 -12.90 3.58
N PRO A 147 -0.84 -13.22 4.50
CA PRO A 147 -2.25 -13.01 4.27
C PRO A 147 -2.56 -11.51 4.28
N SER A 148 -3.67 -11.10 3.68
CA SER A 148 -4.23 -9.77 3.95
C SER A 148 -5.06 -9.79 5.24
N ALA A 149 -5.18 -8.63 5.91
CA ALA A 149 -6.07 -8.45 7.04
C ALA A 149 -6.78 -7.10 6.98
N THR A 150 -8.08 -7.10 7.25
CA THR A 150 -8.93 -5.91 7.19
C THR A 150 -9.80 -5.83 8.44
N LEU A 151 -9.69 -4.73 9.19
CA LEU A 151 -10.61 -4.42 10.29
C LEU A 151 -11.97 -4.03 9.70
N LEU A 152 -12.99 -4.84 9.99
CA LEU A 152 -14.35 -4.64 9.52
C LEU A 152 -15.10 -3.56 10.32
N LEU A 153 -16.23 -3.10 9.79
CA LEU A 153 -17.02 -2.05 10.46
C LEU A 153 -17.63 -2.50 11.81
N ASP A 154 -17.83 -3.78 12.04
CA ASP A 154 -18.27 -4.35 13.33
C ASP A 154 -17.13 -4.47 14.36
N GLY A 155 -15.88 -4.37 13.91
CA GLY A 155 -14.68 -4.46 14.72
C GLY A 155 -14.01 -5.82 14.69
N ASP A 156 -14.56 -6.81 14.00
CA ASP A 156 -13.92 -8.09 13.70
C ASP A 156 -12.87 -7.93 12.58
N VAL A 157 -12.02 -8.92 12.36
CA VAL A 157 -10.94 -8.84 11.37
C VAL A 157 -11.09 -9.95 10.34
N LEU A 158 -11.29 -9.56 9.08
CA LEU A 158 -11.18 -10.49 7.95
C LEU A 158 -9.71 -10.79 7.69
N ILE A 159 -9.35 -12.07 7.58
CA ILE A 159 -8.02 -12.54 7.17
C ILE A 159 -8.20 -13.43 5.94
N ALA A 160 -7.58 -13.07 4.83
CA ALA A 160 -7.80 -13.75 3.55
C ALA A 160 -6.50 -14.13 2.85
N GLY A 161 -6.51 -15.30 2.20
CA GLY A 161 -5.41 -15.79 1.38
C GLY A 161 -4.11 -15.99 2.15
N GLY A 162 -3.00 -15.67 1.50
CA GLY A 162 -1.65 -15.92 1.97
C GLY A 162 -1.07 -17.19 1.34
N GLY A 163 0.24 -17.40 1.49
CA GLY A 163 0.92 -18.61 1.07
C GLY A 163 0.98 -19.63 2.19
N ASP A 164 0.89 -20.91 1.86
CA ASP A 164 1.24 -22.00 2.75
C ASP A 164 2.48 -22.75 2.21
N HIS A 165 2.91 -23.80 2.94
CA HIS A 165 4.10 -24.57 2.56
C HIS A 165 3.88 -25.38 1.27
N ASP A 166 2.66 -25.87 1.07
CA ASP A 166 2.31 -26.80 -0.02
C ASP A 166 1.74 -26.04 -1.23
N SER A 167 1.33 -24.77 -1.04
CA SER A 167 0.76 -23.90 -2.07
C SER A 167 1.52 -22.57 -2.17
N PRO A 168 2.74 -22.58 -2.74
CA PRO A 168 3.53 -21.35 -2.87
C PRO A 168 2.84 -20.27 -3.73
N GLY A 169 1.85 -20.66 -4.53
CA GLY A 169 0.96 -19.78 -5.28
C GLY A 169 -0.19 -19.18 -4.47
N GLY A 170 -0.30 -19.48 -3.17
CA GLY A 170 -1.35 -18.93 -2.31
C GLY A 170 -2.53 -19.88 -2.05
N ILE A 171 -3.37 -19.51 -1.10
CA ILE A 171 -4.59 -20.24 -0.73
C ILE A 171 -5.83 -19.37 -0.93
N ALA A 172 -6.97 -20.01 -1.20
CA ALA A 172 -8.25 -19.32 -1.37
C ALA A 172 -9.02 -19.16 -0.05
N SER A 173 -8.64 -19.89 1.01
CA SER A 173 -9.36 -19.83 2.28
C SER A 173 -9.31 -18.46 2.93
N ALA A 174 -10.40 -18.10 3.63
CA ALA A 174 -10.51 -16.90 4.42
C ALA A 174 -11.19 -17.22 5.76
N GLU A 175 -10.95 -16.36 6.74
CA GLU A 175 -11.50 -16.48 8.08
C GLU A 175 -11.72 -15.12 8.72
N VAL A 176 -12.61 -15.06 9.69
CA VAL A 176 -12.85 -13.87 10.51
C VAL A 176 -12.35 -14.15 11.92
N PHE A 177 -11.56 -13.23 12.44
CA PHE A 177 -11.21 -13.19 13.84
C PHE A 177 -12.24 -12.36 14.60
N HIS A 178 -12.97 -13.00 15.51
CA HIS A 178 -13.98 -12.36 16.35
C HIS A 178 -13.34 -11.72 17.58
N THR A 179 -13.36 -10.40 17.62
CA THR A 179 -12.70 -9.62 18.69
C THR A 179 -13.38 -9.73 20.05
N ALA A 180 -14.66 -10.11 20.10
CA ALA A 180 -15.40 -10.35 21.35
C ALA A 180 -15.07 -11.69 22.01
N THR A 181 -14.76 -12.73 21.23
CA THR A 181 -14.55 -14.09 21.70
C THR A 181 -13.10 -14.58 21.57
N PHE A 182 -12.28 -13.83 20.83
CA PHE A 182 -10.91 -14.15 20.43
C PHE A 182 -10.78 -15.48 19.68
N LYS A 183 -11.79 -15.79 18.85
CA LYS A 183 -11.81 -17.02 18.04
C LYS A 183 -11.71 -16.70 16.57
N PHE A 184 -11.08 -17.62 15.83
CA PHE A 184 -11.04 -17.62 14.39
C PHE A 184 -12.16 -18.52 13.84
N GLU A 185 -12.86 -18.07 12.84
CA GLU A 185 -13.94 -18.80 12.19
C GLU A 185 -13.79 -18.71 10.67
N SER A 186 -13.81 -19.86 9.98
CA SER A 186 -13.76 -19.91 8.52
C SER A 186 -15.00 -19.25 7.92
N VAL A 187 -14.79 -18.53 6.83
CA VAL A 187 -15.86 -17.99 5.97
C VAL A 187 -15.80 -18.64 4.59
N GLY A 188 -16.73 -18.31 3.70
CA GLY A 188 -16.66 -18.75 2.31
C GLY A 188 -15.29 -18.44 1.71
N PRO A 189 -14.69 -19.36 0.93
CA PRO A 189 -13.39 -19.10 0.30
C PRO A 189 -13.51 -18.08 -0.83
N MET A 190 -12.41 -17.43 -1.18
CA MET A 190 -12.25 -16.73 -2.45
C MET A 190 -12.40 -17.73 -3.61
N HIS A 191 -12.78 -17.25 -4.79
CA HIS A 191 -12.79 -18.09 -5.99
C HIS A 191 -11.39 -18.43 -6.48
N PHE A 192 -10.42 -17.53 -6.23
CA PHE A 192 -9.03 -17.69 -6.66
C PHE A 192 -8.08 -17.69 -5.47
N PRO A 193 -7.14 -18.66 -5.39
CA PRO A 193 -6.07 -18.63 -4.39
C PRO A 193 -5.18 -17.40 -4.62
N ARG A 194 -4.71 -16.76 -3.54
CA ARG A 194 -3.95 -15.51 -3.61
C ARG A 194 -2.94 -15.35 -2.50
N VAL A 195 -1.74 -14.93 -2.87
CA VAL A 195 -0.71 -14.39 -1.96
C VAL A 195 -0.23 -13.05 -2.49
N ALA A 196 0.17 -12.14 -1.60
CA ALA A 196 0.65 -10.81 -1.95
C ALA A 196 -0.35 -10.00 -2.82
N HIS A 197 -1.64 -10.18 -2.56
CA HIS A 197 -2.76 -9.37 -2.99
C HIS A 197 -2.98 -8.20 -2.03
N THR A 198 -3.87 -7.29 -2.36
CA THR A 198 -4.32 -6.23 -1.46
C THR A 198 -5.79 -6.44 -1.06
N ALA A 199 -6.13 -5.98 0.15
CA ALA A 199 -7.49 -5.99 0.68
C ALA A 199 -7.84 -4.58 1.17
N THR A 200 -8.89 -3.98 0.62
CA THR A 200 -9.30 -2.60 0.93
C THR A 200 -10.74 -2.57 1.42
N LEU A 201 -10.95 -2.05 2.64
CA LEU A 201 -12.30 -1.80 3.17
C LEU A 201 -12.96 -0.68 2.38
N LEU A 202 -14.07 -0.97 1.73
CA LEU A 202 -14.90 -0.01 1.01
C LEU A 202 -15.81 0.77 1.97
N ARG A 203 -16.34 1.91 1.52
CA ARG A 203 -17.22 2.75 2.35
C ARG A 203 -18.52 2.08 2.75
N ASP A 204 -18.99 1.11 1.98
CA ASP A 204 -20.19 0.33 2.26
C ASP A 204 -19.96 -0.86 3.21
N GLY A 205 -18.74 -1.04 3.69
CA GLY A 205 -18.33 -2.09 4.63
C GLY A 205 -17.89 -3.39 3.98
N ARG A 206 -18.00 -3.53 2.66
CA ARG A 206 -17.46 -4.67 1.92
C ARG A 206 -15.94 -4.54 1.78
N VAL A 207 -15.25 -5.64 1.49
CA VAL A 207 -13.79 -5.63 1.29
C VAL A 207 -13.46 -6.01 -0.14
N LEU A 208 -12.73 -5.13 -0.83
CA LEU A 208 -12.22 -5.37 -2.18
C LEU A 208 -10.89 -6.11 -2.09
N ILE A 209 -10.81 -7.27 -2.73
CA ILE A 209 -9.57 -8.07 -2.86
C ILE A 209 -9.06 -7.93 -4.29
N VAL A 210 -7.81 -7.50 -4.47
CA VAL A 210 -7.26 -7.20 -5.79
C VAL A 210 -5.93 -7.90 -6.04
N GLY A 211 -5.77 -8.47 -7.23
CA GLY A 211 -4.52 -9.04 -7.71
C GLY A 211 -4.04 -10.23 -6.89
N GLY A 212 -2.73 -10.32 -6.72
CA GLY A 212 -2.08 -11.45 -6.06
C GLY A 212 -1.72 -12.57 -7.03
N ARG A 213 -1.00 -13.55 -6.52
CA ARG A 213 -0.57 -14.73 -7.25
C ARG A 213 -1.17 -15.99 -6.63
N GLY A 214 -1.79 -16.80 -7.47
CA GLY A 214 -2.09 -18.18 -7.24
C GLY A 214 -1.12 -19.06 -8.04
N ASP A 215 -1.63 -20.06 -8.73
CA ASP A 215 -0.85 -20.80 -9.76
C ASP A 215 -0.45 -19.84 -10.89
N GLU A 216 -1.32 -18.88 -11.19
CA GLU A 216 -1.10 -17.78 -12.13
C GLU A 216 -1.37 -16.42 -11.47
N LEU A 217 -1.00 -15.33 -12.15
CA LEU A 217 -1.34 -13.97 -11.70
C LEU A 217 -2.83 -13.69 -11.85
N ASN A 218 -3.45 -13.20 -10.78
CA ASN A 218 -4.85 -12.84 -10.78
C ASN A 218 -5.10 -11.41 -11.29
N ALA A 219 -5.86 -11.32 -12.38
CA ALA A 219 -6.44 -10.06 -12.83
C ALA A 219 -7.85 -9.83 -12.28
N ILE A 220 -8.59 -10.88 -11.92
CA ILE A 220 -9.96 -10.78 -11.39
C ILE A 220 -9.91 -10.31 -9.94
N ALA A 221 -10.66 -9.25 -9.64
CA ALA A 221 -10.88 -8.80 -8.28
C ALA A 221 -12.13 -9.46 -7.69
N GLU A 222 -12.15 -9.59 -6.38
CA GLU A 222 -13.28 -10.16 -5.63
C GLU A 222 -13.74 -9.20 -4.54
N ILE A 223 -15.02 -9.27 -4.19
CA ILE A 223 -15.62 -8.53 -3.07
C ILE A 223 -16.04 -9.54 -2.00
N TYR A 224 -15.53 -9.35 -0.77
CA TYR A 224 -16.09 -9.99 0.42
C TYR A 224 -17.22 -9.15 0.98
N ASP A 225 -18.36 -9.78 1.22
CA ASP A 225 -19.51 -9.18 1.87
C ASP A 225 -19.62 -9.74 3.31
N PRO A 226 -19.42 -8.92 4.35
CA PRO A 226 -19.52 -9.35 5.73
C PRO A 226 -20.93 -9.84 6.15
N GLN A 227 -21.99 -9.38 5.48
CA GLN A 227 -23.35 -9.78 5.78
C GLN A 227 -23.65 -11.21 5.32
N THR A 228 -23.20 -11.56 4.11
CA THR A 228 -23.36 -12.90 3.56
C THR A 228 -22.20 -13.83 3.91
N ARG A 229 -21.04 -13.27 4.30
CA ARG A 229 -19.79 -13.97 4.60
C ARG A 229 -19.23 -14.75 3.40
N HIS A 230 -19.50 -14.25 2.17
CA HIS A 230 -19.07 -14.86 0.92
C HIS A 230 -18.31 -13.86 0.05
N PHE A 231 -17.48 -14.40 -0.85
CA PHE A 231 -16.83 -13.66 -1.91
C PHE A 231 -17.64 -13.73 -3.19
N SER A 232 -17.54 -12.71 -4.00
CA SER A 232 -18.09 -12.64 -5.36
C SER A 232 -17.12 -11.94 -6.29
N ASP A 233 -17.08 -12.36 -7.55
CA ASP A 233 -16.27 -11.70 -8.56
C ASP A 233 -16.78 -10.28 -8.81
N THR A 234 -15.83 -9.37 -9.07
CA THR A 234 -16.11 -8.02 -9.53
C THR A 234 -15.28 -7.70 -10.77
N GLY A 235 -14.80 -6.48 -10.96
CA GLY A 235 -14.03 -6.08 -12.13
C GLY A 235 -12.72 -6.84 -12.31
N ARG A 236 -12.13 -6.59 -13.47
CA ARG A 236 -10.84 -7.18 -13.85
C ARG A 236 -9.81 -6.07 -14.02
N LEU A 237 -8.62 -6.23 -13.44
CA LEU A 237 -7.45 -5.40 -13.70
C LEU A 237 -7.10 -5.43 -15.20
N ILE A 238 -6.68 -4.30 -15.74
CA ILE A 238 -6.11 -4.21 -17.09
C ILE A 238 -4.76 -4.93 -17.12
N THR A 239 -3.97 -4.79 -16.03
CA THR A 239 -2.69 -5.47 -15.86
C THR A 239 -2.72 -6.31 -14.59
N ALA A 240 -2.64 -7.64 -14.73
CA ALA A 240 -2.50 -8.55 -13.60
C ALA A 240 -1.22 -8.22 -12.81
N ARG A 241 -1.32 -8.22 -11.49
CA ARG A 241 -0.22 -7.77 -10.61
C ARG A 241 -0.27 -8.39 -9.22
N TYR A 242 0.90 -8.50 -8.58
CA TYR A 242 1.07 -8.88 -7.20
C TYR A 242 2.16 -8.04 -6.53
N LYS A 243 2.26 -8.05 -5.21
CA LYS A 243 3.21 -7.19 -4.45
C LYS A 243 3.06 -5.70 -4.78
N HIS A 244 1.86 -5.30 -5.17
CA HIS A 244 1.45 -3.92 -5.43
C HIS A 244 0.91 -3.27 -4.16
N THR A 245 0.53 -2.01 -4.25
CA THR A 245 -0.17 -1.30 -3.18
C THR A 245 -1.57 -0.88 -3.63
N ALA A 246 -2.50 -0.74 -2.68
CA ALA A 246 -3.82 -0.19 -2.93
C ALA A 246 -4.23 0.80 -1.84
N GLY A 247 -5.05 1.81 -2.19
CA GLY A 247 -5.51 2.80 -1.23
C GLY A 247 -6.88 3.35 -1.55
N LEU A 248 -7.74 3.46 -0.53
CA LEU A 248 -9.07 4.05 -0.67
C LEU A 248 -8.95 5.57 -0.88
N LEU A 249 -9.57 6.08 -1.93
CA LEU A 249 -9.62 7.49 -2.27
C LEU A 249 -10.78 8.21 -1.56
N PRO A 250 -10.69 9.55 -1.40
CA PRO A 250 -11.74 10.34 -0.74
C PRO A 250 -13.12 10.26 -1.40
N ASP A 251 -13.20 9.87 -2.65
CA ASP A 251 -14.47 9.69 -3.39
C ASP A 251 -15.03 8.25 -3.31
N GLY A 252 -14.32 7.35 -2.62
CA GLY A 252 -14.69 5.96 -2.41
C GLY A 252 -14.17 4.99 -3.48
N ARG A 253 -13.47 5.49 -4.50
CA ARG A 253 -12.73 4.65 -5.45
C ARG A 253 -11.45 4.10 -4.80
N VAL A 254 -10.83 3.10 -5.42
CA VAL A 254 -9.58 2.49 -4.91
C VAL A 254 -8.49 2.62 -5.95
N LEU A 255 -7.38 3.26 -5.58
CA LEU A 255 -6.15 3.28 -6.36
C LEU A 255 -5.41 1.94 -6.19
N VAL A 256 -4.93 1.38 -7.29
CA VAL A 256 -4.06 0.19 -7.33
C VAL A 256 -2.83 0.55 -8.15
N ALA A 257 -1.63 0.44 -7.58
CA ALA A 257 -0.43 0.98 -8.23
C ALA A 257 0.80 0.09 -8.06
N GLY A 258 1.65 0.04 -9.10
CA GLY A 258 2.90 -0.72 -9.09
C GLY A 258 2.69 -2.22 -9.02
N GLY A 259 3.60 -2.91 -8.33
CA GLY A 259 3.65 -4.36 -8.27
C GLY A 259 4.53 -4.96 -9.37
N SER A 260 4.40 -6.24 -9.58
CA SER A 260 5.08 -6.98 -10.63
C SER A 260 4.11 -7.88 -11.39
N ASP A 261 4.45 -8.18 -12.64
CA ASP A 261 3.86 -9.27 -13.40
C ASP A 261 4.56 -10.60 -13.07
N GLU A 262 4.27 -11.65 -13.82
CA GLU A 262 4.81 -13.00 -13.61
C GLU A 262 6.35 -13.12 -13.65
N ARG A 263 7.04 -12.13 -14.24
CA ARG A 263 8.51 -12.08 -14.36
C ARG A 263 9.21 -11.66 -13.06
N ASP A 264 8.44 -11.38 -12.00
CA ASP A 264 8.88 -10.93 -10.66
C ASP A 264 9.87 -9.74 -10.76
N TRP A 265 11.14 -9.92 -10.46
CA TRP A 265 12.17 -8.88 -10.44
C TRP A 265 12.34 -8.11 -11.77
N SER A 266 12.06 -8.76 -12.89
CA SER A 266 12.16 -8.16 -14.22
C SER A 266 10.82 -7.60 -14.73
N GLY A 267 9.72 -7.82 -13.99
CA GLY A 267 8.37 -7.44 -14.37
C GLY A 267 7.78 -6.27 -13.59
N ASN A 268 8.63 -5.42 -13.00
CA ASN A 268 8.19 -4.29 -12.18
C ASN A 268 7.34 -3.29 -12.96
N LEU A 269 6.20 -2.90 -12.40
CA LEU A 269 5.20 -2.08 -13.07
C LEU A 269 5.30 -0.61 -12.66
N THR A 270 5.13 0.28 -13.65
CA THR A 270 4.84 1.70 -13.46
C THR A 270 3.34 1.98 -13.51
N SER A 271 2.54 1.06 -14.06
CA SER A 271 1.12 1.26 -14.30
C SER A 271 0.33 1.35 -13.00
N ALA A 272 -0.74 2.16 -13.05
CA ALA A 272 -1.73 2.29 -11.98
C ALA A 272 -3.14 2.30 -12.55
N GLU A 273 -4.08 1.84 -11.75
CA GLU A 273 -5.48 1.71 -12.12
C GLU A 273 -6.36 2.18 -10.95
N ILE A 274 -7.56 2.65 -11.26
CA ILE A 274 -8.58 2.97 -10.27
C ILE A 274 -9.75 2.03 -10.44
N TYR A 275 -10.15 1.39 -9.34
CA TYR A 275 -11.40 0.65 -9.22
C TYR A 275 -12.53 1.58 -8.79
N ASP A 276 -13.65 1.54 -9.50
CA ASP A 276 -14.88 2.24 -9.14
C ASP A 276 -15.92 1.22 -8.59
N PRO A 277 -16.21 1.26 -7.29
CA PRO A 277 -17.15 0.31 -6.67
C PRO A 277 -18.59 0.47 -7.13
N LYS A 278 -18.98 1.61 -7.75
CA LYS A 278 -20.32 1.82 -8.30
C LYS A 278 -20.52 1.07 -9.60
N THR A 279 -19.48 0.91 -10.40
CA THR A 279 -19.55 0.23 -11.69
C THR A 279 -18.91 -1.14 -11.68
N GLY A 280 -18.14 -1.46 -10.65
CA GLY A 280 -17.35 -2.68 -10.55
C GLY A 280 -16.21 -2.75 -11.58
N LYS A 281 -15.71 -1.62 -12.10
CA LYS A 281 -14.72 -1.60 -13.19
C LYS A 281 -13.42 -0.93 -12.79
N PHE A 282 -12.33 -1.38 -13.42
CA PHE A 282 -11.03 -0.74 -13.37
C PHE A 282 -10.83 0.17 -14.58
N GLY A 283 -10.14 1.28 -14.36
CA GLY A 283 -9.71 2.23 -15.40
C GLY A 283 -8.26 2.64 -15.18
N ALA A 284 -7.48 2.74 -16.27
CA ALA A 284 -6.10 3.20 -16.19
C ALA A 284 -6.03 4.68 -15.81
N VAL A 285 -4.99 5.04 -15.04
CA VAL A 285 -4.62 6.42 -14.74
C VAL A 285 -3.19 6.69 -15.20
N SER A 286 -2.61 7.86 -14.89
CA SER A 286 -1.20 8.10 -15.21
C SER A 286 -0.31 7.05 -14.53
N SER A 287 0.83 6.75 -15.14
CA SER A 287 1.82 5.85 -14.55
C SER A 287 2.63 6.56 -13.47
N LEU A 288 3.17 5.79 -12.55
CA LEU A 288 4.29 6.16 -11.69
C LEU A 288 5.50 6.55 -12.56
N ARG A 289 6.37 7.41 -12.04
CA ARG A 289 7.64 7.73 -12.68
C ARG A 289 8.58 6.53 -12.73
N ASP A 290 8.71 5.86 -11.57
CA ASP A 290 9.59 4.71 -11.42
C ASP A 290 8.77 3.42 -11.26
N SER A 291 9.24 2.34 -11.88
CA SER A 291 8.66 1.03 -11.63
C SER A 291 9.00 0.57 -10.21
N ARG A 292 8.02 0.00 -9.52
CA ARG A 292 8.20 -0.44 -8.13
C ARG A 292 7.32 -1.61 -7.77
N PHE A 293 7.85 -2.50 -6.93
CA PHE A 293 7.17 -3.70 -6.45
C PHE A 293 7.62 -4.04 -5.02
N LYS A 294 7.00 -5.06 -4.42
CA LYS A 294 7.19 -5.40 -3.00
C LYS A 294 6.90 -4.19 -2.12
N LEU A 295 5.81 -3.53 -2.47
CA LEU A 295 5.28 -2.36 -1.79
C LEU A 295 4.54 -2.78 -0.51
N PRO A 296 4.29 -1.84 0.42
CA PRO A 296 3.28 -2.01 1.46
C PRO A 296 1.92 -2.37 0.83
N GLU A 297 1.15 -3.22 1.47
CA GLU A 297 -0.16 -3.63 0.94
C GLU A 297 -1.15 -2.46 0.89
N GLU A 298 -1.06 -1.53 1.85
CA GLU A 298 -1.90 -0.35 1.93
C GLU A 298 -1.09 0.92 1.67
N ALA A 299 -1.52 1.71 0.67
CA ALA A 299 -0.99 3.02 0.38
C ALA A 299 -1.57 4.08 1.33
N VAL A 300 -0.76 5.02 1.78
CA VAL A 300 -1.16 5.98 2.82
C VAL A 300 -1.96 7.15 2.26
N ALA A 301 -3.21 7.30 2.71
CA ALA A 301 -4.03 8.47 2.42
C ALA A 301 -3.60 9.67 3.27
N LEU A 302 -3.23 10.78 2.59
CA LEU A 302 -2.87 12.05 3.19
C LEU A 302 -4.13 12.83 3.61
N ALA A 303 -3.97 13.80 4.51
CA ALA A 303 -5.08 14.68 4.92
C ALA A 303 -5.63 15.52 3.75
N SER A 304 -4.83 15.79 2.73
CA SER A 304 -5.23 16.46 1.49
C SER A 304 -6.10 15.60 0.56
N GLY A 305 -6.31 14.33 0.87
CA GLY A 305 -6.99 13.36 0.01
C GLY A 305 -6.09 12.74 -1.07
N LYS A 306 -4.84 13.15 -1.16
CA LYS A 306 -3.83 12.52 -2.02
C LYS A 306 -3.34 11.21 -1.39
N VAL A 307 -2.64 10.38 -2.18
CA VAL A 307 -2.12 9.07 -1.73
C VAL A 307 -0.62 9.02 -1.91
N LEU A 308 0.09 8.70 -0.83
CA LEU A 308 1.54 8.49 -0.83
C LEU A 308 1.86 7.08 -1.29
N ILE A 309 2.92 6.94 -2.08
CA ILE A 309 3.52 5.65 -2.47
C ILE A 309 5.03 5.74 -2.31
N ALA A 310 5.58 4.94 -1.42
CA ALA A 310 7.00 4.80 -1.20
C ALA A 310 7.46 3.35 -1.33
N GLY A 311 8.76 3.12 -1.28
CA GLY A 311 9.35 1.79 -1.46
C GLY A 311 9.52 1.35 -2.91
N GLY A 312 10.37 0.36 -3.12
CA GLY A 312 10.70 -0.19 -4.44
C GLY A 312 11.47 0.76 -5.37
N SER A 313 11.66 2.02 -4.98
CA SER A 313 12.43 3.06 -5.69
C SER A 313 13.05 4.02 -4.68
N LYS A 314 13.99 4.86 -5.12
CA LYS A 314 14.55 5.96 -4.31
C LYS A 314 13.63 7.16 -4.18
N THR A 315 12.68 7.32 -5.10
CA THR A 315 11.72 8.43 -5.07
C THR A 315 10.48 8.06 -4.24
N VAL A 316 9.85 9.08 -3.67
CA VAL A 316 8.52 8.99 -3.07
C VAL A 316 7.56 9.72 -4.00
N GLU A 317 6.43 9.10 -4.32
CA GLU A 317 5.46 9.67 -5.24
C GLU A 317 4.10 9.89 -4.56
N VAL A 318 3.41 10.92 -5.01
CA VAL A 318 2.08 11.29 -4.50
C VAL A 318 1.09 11.27 -5.66
N PHE A 319 0.04 10.48 -5.53
CA PHE A 319 -1.08 10.47 -6.45
C PHE A 319 -2.10 11.53 -6.05
N ASP A 320 -2.51 12.34 -7.01
CA ASP A 320 -3.59 13.33 -6.84
C ASP A 320 -4.86 12.83 -7.56
N PRO A 321 -5.90 12.43 -6.81
CA PRO A 321 -7.12 11.89 -7.41
C PRO A 321 -7.93 12.93 -8.20
N ALA A 322 -7.74 14.24 -7.95
CA ALA A 322 -8.41 15.30 -8.69
C ALA A 322 -7.88 15.44 -10.11
N THR A 323 -6.60 15.17 -10.32
CA THR A 323 -5.95 15.23 -11.65
C THR A 323 -5.68 13.86 -12.24
N SER A 324 -5.83 12.79 -11.46
CA SER A 324 -5.45 11.41 -11.80
C SER A 324 -3.97 11.28 -12.20
N ARG A 325 -3.09 12.04 -11.55
CA ARG A 325 -1.65 12.09 -11.87
C ARG A 325 -0.79 11.85 -10.65
N PHE A 326 0.40 11.27 -10.89
CA PHE A 326 1.48 11.18 -9.93
C PHE A 326 2.44 12.36 -10.06
N ALA A 327 3.03 12.74 -8.93
CA ALA A 327 4.15 13.67 -8.88
C ALA A 327 5.15 13.25 -7.79
N VAL A 328 6.43 13.52 -8.03
CA VAL A 328 7.52 13.14 -7.12
C VAL A 328 7.63 14.15 -5.99
N ALA A 329 7.73 13.67 -4.76
CA ALA A 329 8.05 14.49 -3.58
C ALA A 329 9.51 14.99 -3.65
N SER A 330 9.81 16.07 -2.95
CA SER A 330 11.17 16.54 -2.83
C SER A 330 11.98 15.66 -1.86
N GLY A 331 13.28 15.51 -2.11
CA GLY A 331 14.17 14.60 -1.39
C GLY A 331 14.08 13.17 -1.93
N GLU A 332 14.92 12.30 -1.39
CA GLU A 332 15.00 10.89 -1.78
C GLU A 332 15.23 10.00 -0.56
N ILE A 333 14.82 8.75 -0.66
CA ILE A 333 15.23 7.68 0.25
C ILE A 333 16.51 7.04 -0.30
N SER A 334 17.37 6.51 0.58
CA SER A 334 18.73 6.09 0.20
C SER A 334 18.82 4.86 -0.71
N GLY A 335 17.72 4.14 -0.92
CA GLY A 335 17.71 2.93 -1.75
C GLY A 335 16.31 2.49 -2.17
N PRO A 336 16.21 1.53 -3.10
CA PRO A 336 14.94 0.96 -3.52
C PRO A 336 14.46 -0.10 -2.50
N TRP A 337 14.12 0.34 -1.30
CA TRP A 337 13.80 -0.54 -0.19
C TRP A 337 12.49 -1.28 -0.42
N HIS A 338 12.60 -2.60 -0.62
CA HIS A 338 11.48 -3.53 -0.77
C HIS A 338 10.93 -3.97 0.59
N PHE A 339 9.61 -4.14 0.71
CA PHE A 339 8.95 -4.51 1.96
C PHE A 339 9.30 -3.59 3.15
N MET A 340 9.44 -2.30 2.86
CA MET A 340 9.41 -1.27 3.87
C MET A 340 7.99 -1.05 4.38
N THR A 341 7.84 -0.32 5.46
CA THR A 341 6.53 0.08 5.99
C THR A 341 6.29 1.58 5.85
N GLU A 342 5.02 1.95 5.69
CA GLU A 342 4.52 3.31 5.67
C GLU A 342 3.51 3.48 6.80
N THR A 343 3.74 4.41 7.72
CA THR A 343 2.84 4.60 8.87
C THR A 343 2.52 6.07 9.05
N LYS A 344 1.24 6.42 8.92
CA LYS A 344 0.76 7.78 9.18
C LYS A 344 0.78 8.08 10.67
N LEU A 345 1.47 9.14 11.06
CA LEU A 345 1.58 9.61 12.43
C LEU A 345 0.41 10.56 12.78
N ALA A 346 0.24 10.83 14.06
CA ALA A 346 -0.86 11.67 14.55
C ALA A 346 -0.78 13.12 14.07
N ASP A 347 0.42 13.62 13.78
CA ASP A 347 0.66 14.98 13.23
C ASP A 347 0.47 15.04 11.70
N GLY A 348 0.11 13.93 11.06
CA GLY A 348 -0.10 13.81 9.62
C GLY A 348 1.17 13.55 8.81
N THR A 349 2.35 13.52 9.42
CA THR A 349 3.58 13.05 8.77
C THR A 349 3.56 11.53 8.62
N ILE A 350 4.42 10.98 7.75
CA ILE A 350 4.48 9.54 7.50
C ILE A 350 5.87 9.02 7.84
N LEU A 351 5.94 8.03 8.74
CA LEU A 351 7.15 7.25 8.99
C LEU A 351 7.30 6.20 7.89
N LEU A 352 8.45 6.22 7.22
CA LEU A 352 8.89 5.21 6.29
C LEU A 352 10.01 4.43 6.97
N ALA A 353 9.94 3.09 7.05
CA ALA A 353 10.89 2.32 7.85
C ALA A 353 11.35 1.03 7.18
N GLY A 354 12.66 0.78 7.24
CA GLY A 354 13.27 -0.49 6.90
C GLY A 354 13.16 -0.86 5.41
N GLY A 355 13.01 -2.16 5.17
CA GLY A 355 13.06 -2.74 3.83
C GLY A 355 14.41 -3.37 3.51
N TYR A 356 14.52 -4.03 2.36
CA TYR A 356 15.79 -4.55 1.85
C TYR A 356 16.04 -4.12 0.41
N ALA A 357 17.31 -4.04 0.01
CA ALA A 357 17.74 -3.77 -1.36
C ALA A 357 18.12 -5.07 -2.08
N ASN A 358 18.68 -4.98 -3.29
CA ASN A 358 19.01 -6.10 -4.16
C ASN A 358 20.03 -7.12 -3.60
N ASN A 359 20.68 -6.81 -2.48
CA ASN A 359 21.62 -7.70 -1.77
C ASN A 359 20.96 -8.52 -0.66
N ASP A 360 19.62 -8.54 -0.57
CA ASP A 360 18.80 -9.23 0.43
C ASP A 360 19.12 -8.87 1.89
N GLN A 361 19.84 -7.77 2.12
CA GLN A 361 20.10 -7.25 3.46
C GLN A 361 19.11 -6.16 3.80
N ALA A 362 18.47 -6.32 4.94
CA ALA A 362 17.57 -5.32 5.49
C ALA A 362 18.33 -4.09 5.98
N THR A 363 17.64 -2.95 6.01
CA THR A 363 18.14 -1.71 6.57
C THR A 363 17.43 -1.35 7.87
N ALA A 364 18.16 -0.64 8.76
CA ALA A 364 17.57 0.03 9.92
C ALA A 364 17.15 1.48 9.60
N GLN A 365 17.44 1.98 8.41
CA GLN A 365 17.15 3.37 8.05
C GLN A 365 15.66 3.65 8.04
N THR A 366 15.33 4.89 8.41
CA THR A 366 13.98 5.42 8.38
C THR A 366 13.97 6.83 7.79
N TRP A 367 12.80 7.24 7.36
CA TRP A 367 12.58 8.57 6.81
C TRP A 367 11.24 9.10 7.30
N ILE A 368 11.14 10.41 7.38
CA ILE A 368 9.86 11.10 7.61
C ILE A 368 9.47 11.82 6.31
N TYR A 369 8.30 11.48 5.81
CA TYR A 369 7.64 12.26 4.78
C TYR A 369 6.74 13.31 5.43
N LYS A 370 6.90 14.57 5.03
CA LYS A 370 6.08 15.72 5.46
C LYS A 370 5.19 16.15 4.30
N PRO A 371 3.86 15.98 4.42
CA PRO A 371 2.91 16.56 3.46
C PRO A 371 3.02 18.10 3.42
N GLU A 372 2.60 18.71 2.29
CA GLU A 372 2.42 20.17 2.19
C GLU A 372 1.06 20.62 2.75
#